data_863c9f851a71bc6dff86edf9afb73f5d
#
_entry.id   863c9f851a71bc6dff86edf9afb73f5d
#
_cell.length_a   1.000
_cell.length_b   1.000
_cell.length_c   1.000
_cell.angle_alpha   90.00
_cell.angle_beta   90.00
_cell.angle_gamma   90.00
#
_symmetry.space_group_name_H-M   'P 1'
#
loop_
_entity.id
_entity.type
_entity.pdbx_description
1 polymer ?
#
loop_
_entity_poly.entity_id
_entity_poly.type
_entity_poly.pdbx_seq_one_letter_code
_entity_poly.pdbx_strand_id
1 'polypeptide(L)'
;MPTLTQIKETKKGRFALFFDGEFAFSLDEETYVKAHLNPDDVLEDWQIDELRRQSDTRRALDKAMDYLSLRDHAAGELYQKLCRKFDAHSAAYAVAKAGELGLLNDAGFARRRAAELLRKHKSRRDILNDLSLKGIDRATAAEVVEE
;
A
#
# COMPACT_ATOMS: atom_id res chain seq x y z
N MET A 1 7.39 -26.83 -15.35
CA MET A 1 7.10 -25.41 -15.61
C MET A 1 5.58 -25.24 -15.83
N PRO A 2 4.95 -24.37 -15.04
CA PRO A 2 3.49 -24.17 -15.19
C PRO A 2 3.11 -23.59 -16.55
N THR A 3 1.95 -23.98 -17.02
CA THR A 3 1.41 -23.51 -18.30
C THR A 3 0.21 -22.60 -18.01
N LEU A 4 0.20 -21.41 -18.61
CA LEU A 4 -0.93 -20.51 -18.54
C LEU A 4 -2.07 -21.09 -19.38
N THR A 5 -3.10 -21.63 -18.71
CA THR A 5 -4.18 -22.35 -19.39
C THR A 5 -5.36 -21.48 -19.75
N GLN A 6 -5.59 -20.41 -18.98
CA GLN A 6 -6.74 -19.52 -19.22
C GLN A 6 -6.45 -18.13 -18.67
N ILE A 7 -6.95 -17.11 -19.39
CA ILE A 7 -6.97 -15.72 -18.95
C ILE A 7 -8.43 -15.29 -18.99
N LYS A 8 -8.95 -14.78 -17.84
CA LYS A 8 -10.34 -14.38 -17.75
C LYS A 8 -10.46 -12.95 -17.23
N GLU A 9 -11.10 -12.07 -18.00
CA GLU A 9 -11.37 -10.73 -17.52
C GLU A 9 -12.46 -10.75 -16.46
N THR A 10 -12.21 -10.07 -15.33
CA THR A 10 -13.16 -9.99 -14.23
C THR A 10 -14.06 -8.75 -14.38
N LYS A 11 -15.16 -8.73 -13.61
CA LYS A 11 -16.09 -7.59 -13.60
C LYS A 11 -15.45 -6.27 -13.19
N LYS A 12 -14.33 -6.34 -12.45
CA LYS A 12 -13.60 -5.16 -11.97
C LYS A 12 -12.50 -4.70 -12.93
N GLY A 13 -12.45 -5.27 -14.14
CA GLY A 13 -11.41 -4.91 -15.10
C GLY A 13 -10.05 -5.51 -14.82
N ARG A 14 -9.98 -6.56 -14.01
CA ARG A 14 -8.75 -7.29 -13.74
C ARG A 14 -8.71 -8.55 -14.59
N PHE A 15 -7.53 -9.13 -14.71
CA PHE A 15 -7.31 -10.32 -15.53
C PHE A 15 -6.87 -11.47 -14.65
N ALA A 16 -7.77 -12.45 -14.45
CA ALA A 16 -7.49 -13.64 -13.67
C ALA A 16 -6.65 -14.62 -14.49
N LEU A 17 -5.57 -15.10 -13.91
CA LEU A 17 -4.66 -16.05 -14.56
C LEU A 17 -4.84 -17.42 -13.94
N PHE A 18 -4.94 -18.43 -14.83
CA PHE A 18 -5.06 -19.84 -14.45
C PHE A 18 -3.85 -20.60 -14.97
N PHE A 19 -3.14 -21.26 -14.08
CA PHE A 19 -2.00 -22.10 -14.43
C PHE A 19 -2.36 -23.56 -14.18
N ASP A 20 -2.12 -24.41 -15.18
CA ASP A 20 -2.42 -25.84 -15.12
C ASP A 20 -3.88 -26.10 -14.68
N GLY A 21 -4.80 -25.23 -15.12
CA GLY A 21 -6.22 -25.35 -14.85
C GLY A 21 -6.67 -24.75 -13.50
N GLU A 22 -5.75 -24.26 -12.69
CA GLU A 22 -6.07 -23.71 -11.37
C GLU A 22 -5.87 -22.20 -11.33
N PHE A 23 -6.79 -21.50 -10.66
CA PHE A 23 -6.65 -20.05 -10.44
C PHE A 23 -5.41 -19.77 -9.60
N ALA A 24 -4.60 -18.81 -10.06
CA ALA A 24 -3.40 -18.39 -9.33
C ALA A 24 -3.56 -17.01 -8.70
N PHE A 25 -3.75 -16.00 -9.53
CA PHE A 25 -3.92 -14.60 -9.08
C PHE A 25 -4.46 -13.77 -10.23
N SER A 26 -4.83 -12.51 -9.97
CA SER A 26 -5.28 -11.59 -11.01
C SER A 26 -4.33 -10.42 -11.16
N LEU A 27 -4.23 -9.89 -12.38
CA LEU A 27 -3.41 -8.72 -12.69
C LEU A 27 -4.31 -7.52 -12.98
N ASP A 28 -3.80 -6.33 -12.66
CA ASP A 28 -4.41 -5.10 -13.15
C ASP A 28 -4.17 -4.98 -14.66
N GLU A 29 -4.96 -4.12 -15.33
CA GLU A 29 -4.88 -3.98 -16.78
C GLU A 29 -3.49 -3.56 -17.25
N GLU A 30 -2.86 -2.59 -16.56
CA GLU A 30 -1.54 -2.10 -16.95
C GLU A 30 -0.49 -3.20 -16.89
N THR A 31 -0.44 -3.95 -15.79
CA THR A 31 0.49 -5.06 -15.63
C THR A 31 0.23 -6.14 -16.67
N TYR A 32 -1.05 -6.46 -16.91
CA TYR A 32 -1.44 -7.46 -17.91
C TYR A 32 -0.97 -7.08 -19.31
N VAL A 33 -1.20 -5.83 -19.72
CA VAL A 33 -0.82 -5.36 -21.04
C VAL A 33 0.70 -5.41 -21.22
N LYS A 34 1.46 -4.99 -20.22
CA LYS A 34 2.92 -4.99 -20.28
C LYS A 34 3.52 -6.39 -20.31
N ALA A 35 2.84 -7.35 -19.73
CA ALA A 35 3.35 -8.72 -19.63
C ALA A 35 3.24 -9.51 -20.95
N HIS A 36 2.42 -9.08 -21.89
CA HIS A 36 2.23 -9.74 -23.20
C HIS A 36 1.94 -11.24 -23.08
N LEU A 37 1.04 -11.60 -22.16
CA LEU A 37 0.71 -13.00 -21.90
C LEU A 37 -0.31 -13.53 -22.90
N ASN A 38 -0.14 -14.78 -23.32
CA ASN A 38 -1.08 -15.47 -24.18
C ASN A 38 -1.41 -16.84 -23.56
N PRO A 39 -2.64 -17.36 -23.77
CA PRO A 39 -2.96 -18.74 -23.39
C PRO A 39 -1.94 -19.71 -23.98
N ASP A 40 -1.65 -20.77 -23.24
CA ASP A 40 -0.66 -21.81 -23.58
C ASP A 40 0.80 -21.39 -23.39
N ASP A 41 1.08 -20.15 -22.94
CA ASP A 41 2.44 -19.77 -22.58
C ASP A 41 2.92 -20.60 -21.40
N VAL A 42 4.19 -21.02 -21.47
CA VAL A 42 4.86 -21.73 -20.39
C VAL A 42 5.77 -20.73 -19.66
N LEU A 43 5.54 -20.56 -18.37
CA LEU A 43 6.29 -19.60 -17.56
C LEU A 43 7.12 -20.33 -16.51
N GLU A 44 8.32 -19.79 -16.25
CA GLU A 44 9.12 -20.27 -15.13
C GLU A 44 8.59 -19.73 -13.81
N ASP A 45 8.88 -20.43 -12.73
CA ASP A 45 8.38 -20.05 -11.41
C ASP A 45 8.75 -18.60 -11.04
N TRP A 46 9.99 -18.17 -11.39
CA TRP A 46 10.40 -16.81 -11.08
C TRP A 46 9.62 -15.76 -11.87
N GLN A 47 9.18 -16.08 -13.10
CA GLN A 47 8.36 -15.20 -13.90
C GLN A 47 6.98 -15.03 -13.27
N ILE A 48 6.40 -16.12 -12.79
CA ILE A 48 5.09 -16.10 -12.10
C ILE A 48 5.20 -15.31 -10.80
N ASP A 49 6.26 -15.53 -10.03
CA ASP A 49 6.47 -14.80 -8.78
C ASP A 49 6.62 -13.29 -9.02
N GLU A 50 7.31 -12.91 -10.10
CA GLU A 50 7.47 -11.50 -10.45
C GLU A 50 6.13 -10.87 -10.84
N LEU A 51 5.31 -11.56 -11.63
CA LEU A 51 3.99 -11.06 -11.98
C LEU A 51 3.10 -10.91 -10.74
N ARG A 52 3.16 -11.88 -9.83
CA ARG A 52 2.41 -11.80 -8.58
C ARG A 52 2.85 -10.61 -7.74
N ARG A 53 4.15 -10.38 -7.66
CA ARG A 53 4.71 -9.23 -6.92
C ARG A 53 4.23 -7.91 -7.52
N GLN A 54 4.27 -7.78 -8.84
CA GLN A 54 3.78 -6.57 -9.52
C GLN A 54 2.29 -6.35 -9.24
N SER A 55 1.50 -7.42 -9.25
CA SER A 55 0.08 -7.34 -8.93
C SER A 55 -0.13 -6.89 -7.48
N ASP A 56 0.62 -7.46 -6.54
CA ASP A 56 0.48 -7.13 -5.12
C ASP A 56 0.88 -5.70 -4.82
N THR A 57 1.98 -5.21 -5.43
CA THR A 57 2.40 -3.82 -5.22
C THR A 57 1.38 -2.84 -5.79
N ARG A 58 0.79 -3.14 -6.95
CA ARG A 58 -0.24 -2.30 -7.53
C ARG A 58 -1.50 -2.27 -6.67
N ARG A 59 -1.92 -3.43 -6.18
CA ARG A 59 -3.09 -3.51 -5.30
C ARG A 59 -2.84 -2.77 -3.98
N ALA A 60 -1.63 -2.86 -3.44
CA ALA A 60 -1.27 -2.15 -2.22
C ALA A 60 -1.31 -0.63 -2.45
N LEU A 61 -0.81 -0.16 -3.59
CA LEU A 61 -0.86 1.27 -3.93
C LEU A 61 -2.30 1.74 -4.08
N ASP A 62 -3.14 0.99 -4.79
CA ASP A 62 -4.55 1.35 -4.96
C ASP A 62 -5.24 1.43 -3.60
N LYS A 63 -4.96 0.50 -2.69
CA LYS A 63 -5.54 0.51 -1.35
C LYS A 63 -5.04 1.69 -0.52
N ALA A 64 -3.77 2.05 -0.68
CA ALA A 64 -3.20 3.22 -0.01
C ALA A 64 -3.93 4.49 -0.46
N MET A 65 -4.17 4.63 -1.76
CA MET A 65 -4.89 5.79 -2.30
C MET A 65 -6.33 5.83 -1.79
N ASP A 66 -6.99 4.69 -1.65
CA ASP A 66 -8.33 4.60 -1.06
C ASP A 66 -8.32 5.11 0.39
N TYR A 67 -7.37 4.65 1.20
CA TYR A 67 -7.25 5.11 2.59
C TYR A 67 -7.02 6.62 2.66
N LEU A 68 -6.11 7.13 1.82
CA LEU A 68 -5.77 8.56 1.81
C LEU A 68 -6.91 9.44 1.29
N SER A 69 -7.80 8.88 0.46
CA SER A 69 -8.98 9.62 0.00
C SER A 69 -10.00 9.81 1.09
N LEU A 70 -10.00 8.95 2.10
CA LEU A 70 -10.93 9.03 3.24
C LEU A 70 -10.46 10.01 4.30
N ARG A 71 -9.17 10.01 4.59
CA ARG A 71 -8.54 10.96 5.52
C ARG A 71 -7.03 10.90 5.38
N ASP A 72 -6.35 11.92 5.92
CA ASP A 72 -4.90 11.92 5.96
C ASP A 72 -4.37 10.83 6.88
N HIS A 73 -3.26 10.25 6.50
CA HIS A 73 -2.55 9.25 7.29
C HIS A 73 -1.08 9.64 7.40
N ALA A 74 -0.46 9.34 8.53
CA ALA A 74 0.99 9.35 8.63
C ALA A 74 1.56 8.15 7.87
N ALA A 75 2.81 8.26 7.39
CA ALA A 75 3.43 7.17 6.62
C ALA A 75 3.46 5.86 7.42
N GLY A 76 3.85 5.90 8.69
CA GLY A 76 3.88 4.70 9.54
C GLY A 76 2.51 4.10 9.78
N GLU A 77 1.49 4.93 9.95
CA GLU A 77 0.11 4.46 10.11
C GLU A 77 -0.39 3.76 8.85
N LEU A 78 -0.13 4.38 7.70
CA LEU A 78 -0.52 3.80 6.41
C LEU A 78 0.17 2.45 6.20
N TYR A 79 1.48 2.37 6.50
CA TYR A 79 2.24 1.14 6.40
C TYR A 79 1.62 0.03 7.26
N GLN A 80 1.30 0.33 8.52
CA GLN A 80 0.71 -0.65 9.42
C GLN A 80 -0.64 -1.16 8.91
N LYS A 81 -1.48 -0.26 8.39
CA LYS A 81 -2.76 -0.66 7.81
C LYS A 81 -2.59 -1.56 6.59
N LEU A 82 -1.64 -1.23 5.72
CA LEU A 82 -1.39 -2.03 4.52
C LEU A 82 -0.84 -3.41 4.87
N CYS A 83 -0.02 -3.51 5.93
CA CYS A 83 0.53 -4.80 6.36
C CYS A 83 -0.53 -5.78 6.86
N ARG A 84 -1.73 -5.31 7.15
CA ARG A 84 -2.84 -6.21 7.51
C ARG A 84 -3.36 -7.01 6.33
N LYS A 85 -3.15 -6.53 5.10
CA LYS A 85 -3.68 -7.13 3.87
C LYS A 85 -2.60 -7.55 2.89
N PHE A 86 -1.41 -6.97 2.98
CA PHE A 86 -0.33 -7.17 2.02
C PHE A 86 0.96 -7.51 2.77
N ASP A 87 1.91 -8.07 2.04
CA ASP A 87 3.23 -8.33 2.61
C ASP A 87 4.00 -7.02 2.83
N ALA A 88 5.08 -7.09 3.62
CA ALA A 88 5.86 -5.91 3.98
C ALA A 88 6.45 -5.20 2.77
N HIS A 89 6.90 -5.97 1.77
CA HIS A 89 7.48 -5.38 0.56
C HIS A 89 6.45 -4.53 -0.21
N SER A 90 5.26 -5.08 -0.41
CA SER A 90 4.19 -4.37 -1.12
C SER A 90 3.70 -3.15 -0.35
N ALA A 91 3.58 -3.27 0.97
CA ALA A 91 3.19 -2.15 1.83
C ALA A 91 4.24 -1.04 1.79
N ALA A 92 5.52 -1.38 1.89
CA ALA A 92 6.61 -0.40 1.82
C ALA A 92 6.64 0.32 0.47
N TYR A 93 6.46 -0.43 -0.61
CA TYR A 93 6.40 0.15 -1.95
C TYR A 93 5.26 1.17 -2.06
N ALA A 94 4.07 0.81 -1.58
CA ALA A 94 2.91 1.69 -1.67
C ALA A 94 3.11 2.98 -0.87
N VAL A 95 3.68 2.88 0.33
CA VAL A 95 3.95 4.05 1.17
C VAL A 95 4.99 4.95 0.52
N ALA A 96 6.09 4.38 0.00
CA ALA A 96 7.12 5.16 -0.68
C ALA A 96 6.56 5.88 -1.90
N LYS A 97 5.73 5.20 -2.69
CA LYS A 97 5.13 5.78 -3.88
C LYS A 97 4.15 6.89 -3.52
N ALA A 98 3.35 6.70 -2.47
CA ALA A 98 2.44 7.75 -2.00
C ALA A 98 3.21 9.00 -1.55
N GLY A 99 4.37 8.81 -0.91
CA GLY A 99 5.26 9.91 -0.54
C GLY A 99 5.80 10.65 -1.76
N GLU A 100 6.25 9.92 -2.78
CA GLU A 100 6.72 10.51 -4.02
C GLU A 100 5.64 11.33 -4.73
N LEU A 101 4.39 10.89 -4.64
CA LEU A 101 3.26 11.58 -5.26
C LEU A 101 2.77 12.78 -4.44
N GLY A 102 3.40 13.05 -3.29
CA GLY A 102 3.01 14.17 -2.45
C GLY A 102 1.74 13.95 -1.64
N LEU A 103 1.31 12.69 -1.50
CA LEU A 103 0.08 12.34 -0.79
C LEU A 103 0.27 12.17 0.71
N LEU A 104 1.52 12.19 1.19
CA LEU A 104 1.85 12.06 2.61
C LEU A 104 2.54 13.32 3.11
N ASN A 105 2.13 13.78 4.27
CA ASN A 105 2.75 14.91 4.95
C ASN A 105 2.70 14.66 6.45
N ASP A 106 3.72 13.97 6.96
CA ASP A 106 3.78 13.58 8.37
C ASP A 106 3.79 14.79 9.32
N ALA A 107 4.50 15.85 8.95
CA ALA A 107 4.52 17.06 9.78
C ALA A 107 3.15 17.71 9.85
N GLY A 108 2.45 17.83 8.72
CA GLY A 108 1.09 18.35 8.67
C GLY A 108 0.10 17.49 9.44
N PHE A 109 0.19 16.16 9.27
CA PHE A 109 -0.63 15.23 10.05
C PHE A 109 -0.39 15.40 11.54
N ALA A 110 0.88 15.45 11.94
CA ALA A 110 1.26 15.57 13.35
C ALA A 110 0.74 16.87 13.95
N ARG A 111 0.82 17.99 13.23
CA ARG A 111 0.30 19.29 13.71
C ARG A 111 -1.20 19.23 13.96
N ARG A 112 -1.96 18.67 13.02
CA ARG A 112 -3.42 18.55 13.17
C ARG A 112 -3.78 17.65 14.33
N ARG A 113 -3.09 16.53 14.47
CA ARG A 113 -3.34 15.57 15.56
C ARG A 113 -2.99 16.18 16.91
N ALA A 114 -1.82 16.85 17.00
CA ALA A 114 -1.42 17.53 18.22
C ALA A 114 -2.40 18.61 18.65
N ALA A 115 -2.87 19.42 17.70
CA ALA A 115 -3.88 20.46 17.99
C ALA A 115 -5.19 19.85 18.50
N GLU A 116 -5.64 18.74 17.92
CA GLU A 116 -6.83 18.03 18.38
C GLU A 116 -6.68 17.52 19.81
N LEU A 117 -5.53 16.91 20.11
CA LEU A 117 -5.27 16.38 21.45
C LEU A 117 -5.12 17.49 22.49
N LEU A 118 -4.51 18.61 22.11
CA LEU A 118 -4.40 19.77 22.97
C LEU A 118 -5.79 20.32 23.33
N ARG A 119 -6.70 20.38 22.36
CA ARG A 119 -8.10 20.78 22.62
C ARG A 119 -8.78 19.85 23.62
N LYS A 120 -8.37 18.58 23.66
CA LYS A 120 -8.88 17.57 24.61
C LYS A 120 -8.10 17.59 25.95
N HIS A 121 -7.25 18.61 26.15
CA HIS A 121 -6.47 18.80 27.38
C HIS A 121 -5.48 17.67 27.66
N LYS A 122 -4.93 17.05 26.59
CA LYS A 122 -3.89 16.04 26.74
C LYS A 122 -2.55 16.67 27.06
N SER A 123 -1.75 15.99 27.86
CA SER A 123 -0.41 16.48 28.20
C SER A 123 0.54 16.35 27.01
N ARG A 124 1.68 17.07 27.06
CA ARG A 124 2.73 16.93 26.06
C ARG A 124 3.19 15.48 25.90
N ARG A 125 3.35 14.78 27.01
CA ARG A 125 3.76 13.37 27.01
C ARG A 125 2.73 12.50 26.30
N ASP A 126 1.45 12.71 26.56
CA ASP A 126 0.38 11.96 25.91
C ASP A 126 0.33 12.23 24.41
N ILE A 127 0.55 13.47 23.99
CA ILE A 127 0.58 13.84 22.57
C ILE A 127 1.76 13.15 21.89
N LEU A 128 2.95 13.18 22.48
CA LEU A 128 4.13 12.50 21.92
C LEU A 128 3.91 11.01 21.81
N ASN A 129 3.30 10.38 22.81
CA ASN A 129 2.98 8.95 22.76
C ASN A 129 1.96 8.64 21.65
N ASP A 130 0.92 9.45 21.50
CA ASP A 130 -0.07 9.27 20.45
C ASP A 130 0.58 9.34 19.06
N LEU A 131 1.40 10.34 18.81
CA LEU A 131 2.08 10.52 17.54
C LEU A 131 3.04 9.35 17.25
N SER A 132 3.73 8.85 18.27
CA SER A 132 4.59 7.67 18.11
C SER A 132 3.79 6.44 17.69
N LEU A 133 2.64 6.22 18.30
CA LEU A 133 1.76 5.10 17.93
C LEU A 133 1.21 5.24 16.53
N LYS A 134 1.09 6.45 16.02
CA LYS A 134 0.67 6.72 14.64
C LYS A 134 1.81 6.61 13.64
N GLY A 135 3.02 6.31 14.10
CA GLY A 135 4.17 6.14 13.22
C GLY A 135 4.92 7.42 12.87
N ILE A 136 4.66 8.51 13.58
CA ILE A 136 5.41 9.75 13.39
C ILE A 136 6.78 9.58 14.05
N ASP A 137 7.86 9.96 13.35
CA ASP A 137 9.17 9.86 13.92
C ASP A 137 9.36 10.83 15.09
N ARG A 138 10.32 10.52 15.95
CA ARG A 138 10.52 11.26 17.20
C ARG A 138 10.89 12.72 16.96
N ALA A 139 11.72 12.98 15.97
CA ALA A 139 12.17 14.34 15.67
C ALA A 139 11.00 15.21 15.17
N THR A 140 10.20 14.69 14.26
CA THR A 140 9.01 15.38 13.73
C THR A 140 8.00 15.64 14.85
N ALA A 141 7.75 14.65 15.70
CA ALA A 141 6.80 14.79 16.81
C ALA A 141 7.26 15.85 17.80
N ALA A 142 8.56 15.83 18.17
CA ALA A 142 9.11 16.81 19.10
C ALA A 142 9.02 18.24 18.55
N GLU A 143 9.35 18.41 17.27
CA GLU A 143 9.28 19.71 16.60
C GLU A 143 7.87 20.26 16.59
N VAL A 144 6.89 19.43 16.27
CA VAL A 144 5.48 19.82 16.22
C VAL A 144 4.95 20.22 17.61
N VAL A 145 5.29 19.45 18.63
CA VAL A 145 4.79 19.70 20.00
C VAL A 145 5.35 21.01 20.58
N GLU A 146 6.53 21.44 20.14
CA GLU A 146 7.14 22.69 20.60
C GLU A 146 6.63 23.95 19.88
N GLU A 147 5.88 23.77 18.81
CA GLU A 147 5.21 24.90 18.17
C GLU A 147 4.07 25.45 19.10
#